data_a490361ee14c1b242cbf3a2f1fb4fc67
#
_entry.id   a490361ee14c1b242cbf3a2f1fb4fc67
#
_cell.length_a   1.000
_cell.length_b   1.000
_cell.length_c   1.000
_cell.angle_alpha   90.00
_cell.angle_beta   90.00
_cell.angle_gamma   90.00
#
_symmetry.space_group_name_H-M   'P 1'
#
loop_
_entity.id
_entity.type
_entity.pdbx_description
1 polymer ?
#
loop_
_entity_poly.entity_id
_entity_poly.type
_entity_poly.pdbx_seq_one_letter_code
_entity_poly.pdbx_strand_id
1 'polypeptide(L)'
;EERPYGRTTNLQTLFRPPGGRFVGEMDLHWDADRLAFTMPDETGWHVYELTLDAQGHPAAPARRLTPQVEDADHFDPCYTSDGGLVFASTANMTAVPCWHGKQKACSLYRIGPDGSVRQLCFDQDLDLHPSVLADGQVVYSRWDYSGTMHMYLRPLMAMNPDGTGQRAIFGSNAYWPNAAYFPRQVPGEPGRVAAVVCGYHGVNRMGELVVLDVDGSGKVPAGLLHRFPGRSVSSLDDVRDNLVDNSWPKFLHPQPLSSRYVLVSAQVAGNAPWGIYLADMFGNLVPVWVEADRDCFEPIPLRRTPRPPAPTDRVQPHRTDALV
;
A
#
# COMPACT_ATOMS: atom_id res chain seq x y z
N GLU A 1 -5.33 2.85 -34.11
CA GLU A 1 -3.88 2.80 -33.80
C GLU A 1 -3.54 1.42 -33.30
N GLU A 2 -2.61 0.74 -33.96
CA GLU A 2 -2.13 -0.58 -33.55
C GLU A 2 -1.36 -0.44 -32.23
N ARG A 3 -1.84 -1.07 -31.17
CA ARG A 3 -1.13 -1.13 -29.90
C ARG A 3 0.07 -2.05 -30.05
N PRO A 4 1.30 -1.62 -29.72
CA PRO A 4 2.51 -2.34 -30.09
C PRO A 4 2.70 -3.68 -29.35
N TYR A 5 1.96 -3.95 -28.28
CA TYR A 5 2.13 -5.15 -27.46
C TYR A 5 0.80 -5.68 -26.93
N GLY A 6 0.51 -6.93 -27.27
CA GLY A 6 -0.58 -7.72 -26.71
C GLY A 6 -1.96 -7.40 -27.31
N ARG A 7 -2.67 -8.45 -27.63
CA ARG A 7 -4.10 -8.37 -27.93
C ARG A 7 -4.85 -8.26 -26.61
N THR A 8 -5.20 -7.05 -26.19
CA THR A 8 -6.22 -6.88 -25.17
C THR A 8 -7.55 -7.24 -25.79
N THR A 9 -8.08 -8.35 -25.41
CA THR A 9 -9.20 -8.92 -26.12
C THR A 9 -10.53 -8.38 -25.65
N ASN A 10 -10.70 -8.11 -24.34
CA ASN A 10 -11.96 -7.57 -23.83
C ASN A 10 -11.74 -6.78 -22.54
N LEU A 11 -12.13 -5.51 -22.51
CA LEU A 11 -12.28 -4.76 -21.28
C LEU A 11 -13.68 -5.05 -20.71
N GLN A 12 -13.72 -5.52 -19.46
CA GLN A 12 -14.97 -5.77 -18.75
C GLN A 12 -15.04 -4.92 -17.48
N THR A 13 -16.14 -4.22 -17.30
CA THR A 13 -16.43 -3.50 -16.05
C THR A 13 -16.91 -4.50 -14.99
N LEU A 14 -16.13 -4.70 -13.94
CA LEU A 14 -16.53 -5.54 -12.80
C LEU A 14 -17.45 -4.78 -11.84
N PHE A 15 -17.15 -3.52 -11.57
CA PHE A 15 -17.93 -2.70 -10.67
C PHE A 15 -17.98 -1.25 -11.15
N ARG A 16 -19.11 -0.61 -11.04
CA ARG A 16 -19.30 0.82 -11.26
C ARG A 16 -19.94 1.43 -10.02
N PRO A 17 -19.25 2.35 -9.34
CA PRO A 17 -19.78 2.94 -8.12
C PRO A 17 -21.01 3.81 -8.42
N PRO A 18 -22.00 3.84 -7.55
CA PRO A 18 -23.13 4.74 -7.66
C PRO A 18 -22.68 6.20 -7.72
N GLY A 19 -23.29 6.99 -8.63
CA GLY A 19 -22.99 8.42 -8.75
C GLY A 19 -21.58 8.79 -9.18
N GLY A 20 -20.80 7.85 -9.73
CA GLY A 20 -19.41 8.12 -10.16
C GLY A 20 -18.44 8.36 -9.00
N ARG A 21 -18.72 7.82 -7.81
CA ARG A 21 -17.85 7.92 -6.64
C ARG A 21 -16.47 7.30 -6.91
N PHE A 22 -15.49 7.71 -6.13
CA PHE A 22 -14.15 7.10 -6.15
C PHE A 22 -14.21 5.62 -5.76
N VAL A 23 -13.38 4.81 -6.38
CA VAL A 23 -13.06 3.43 -5.97
C VAL A 23 -11.57 3.25 -6.13
N GLY A 24 -10.90 2.78 -5.08
CA GLY A 24 -9.46 2.54 -5.09
C GLY A 24 -8.98 1.90 -3.80
N GLU A 25 -7.66 1.89 -3.63
CA GLU A 25 -6.99 1.26 -2.48
C GLU A 25 -7.46 -0.19 -2.35
N MET A 26 -7.22 -0.96 -3.41
CA MET A 26 -7.77 -2.30 -3.55
C MET A 26 -6.84 -3.37 -3.01
N ASP A 27 -7.43 -4.41 -2.40
CA ASP A 27 -6.71 -5.65 -2.06
C ASP A 27 -7.52 -6.88 -2.48
N LEU A 28 -6.84 -7.84 -3.14
CA LEU A 28 -7.44 -9.07 -3.62
C LEU A 28 -7.14 -10.21 -2.65
N HIS A 29 -8.19 -10.89 -2.20
CA HIS A 29 -8.03 -12.09 -1.38
C HIS A 29 -7.26 -13.20 -2.12
N TRP A 30 -6.49 -14.02 -1.38
CA TRP A 30 -5.62 -15.07 -1.96
C TRP A 30 -6.37 -16.09 -2.82
N ASP A 31 -7.64 -16.35 -2.53
CA ASP A 31 -8.47 -17.24 -3.33
C ASP A 31 -9.01 -16.59 -4.61
N ALA A 32 -8.73 -15.29 -4.81
CA ALA A 32 -9.23 -14.47 -5.92
C ALA A 32 -10.78 -14.47 -6.04
N ASP A 33 -11.47 -14.64 -4.92
CA ASP A 33 -12.93 -14.69 -4.81
C ASP A 33 -13.55 -13.46 -4.16
N ARG A 34 -12.73 -12.55 -3.62
CA ARG A 34 -13.14 -11.31 -2.95
C ARG A 34 -12.15 -10.20 -3.20
N LEU A 35 -12.67 -9.01 -3.45
CA LEU A 35 -11.91 -7.78 -3.64
C LEU A 35 -12.37 -6.76 -2.60
N ALA A 36 -11.49 -6.36 -1.68
CA ALA A 36 -11.72 -5.24 -0.79
C ALA A 36 -11.28 -3.94 -1.47
N PHE A 37 -11.98 -2.85 -1.20
CA PHE A 37 -11.68 -1.54 -1.77
C PHE A 37 -12.28 -0.41 -0.93
N THR A 38 -11.73 0.78 -1.08
CA THR A 38 -12.23 2.02 -0.48
C THR A 38 -13.23 2.69 -1.41
N MET A 39 -14.36 3.13 -0.86
CA MET A 39 -15.37 3.94 -1.56
C MET A 39 -16.08 4.86 -0.57
N PRO A 40 -16.31 6.16 -0.91
CA PRO A 40 -17.14 7.04 -0.08
C PRO A 40 -18.64 6.75 -0.26
N ASP A 41 -19.41 6.96 0.80
CA ASP A 41 -20.86 7.05 0.75
C ASP A 41 -21.33 8.38 1.39
N GLU A 42 -22.61 8.50 1.75
CA GLU A 42 -23.18 9.71 2.37
C GLU A 42 -22.66 9.97 3.79
N THR A 43 -21.99 8.99 4.38
CA THR A 43 -21.55 9.03 5.78
C THR A 43 -20.03 9.15 5.93
N GLY A 44 -19.26 9.10 4.84
CA GLY A 44 -17.81 9.19 4.82
C GLY A 44 -17.17 8.12 3.95
N TRP A 45 -15.90 7.88 4.16
CA TRP A 45 -15.13 6.85 3.46
C TRP A 45 -15.23 5.52 4.20
N HIS A 46 -15.45 4.44 3.44
CA HIS A 46 -15.62 3.10 3.99
C HIS A 46 -14.93 2.05 3.14
N VAL A 47 -14.56 0.93 3.79
CA VAL A 47 -14.10 -0.26 3.08
C VAL A 47 -15.30 -1.12 2.70
N TYR A 48 -15.33 -1.51 1.43
CA TYR A 48 -16.32 -2.40 0.82
C TYR A 48 -15.67 -3.68 0.36
N GLU A 49 -16.47 -4.71 0.19
CA GLU A 49 -16.06 -6.00 -0.39
C GLU A 49 -16.97 -6.37 -1.55
N LEU A 50 -16.37 -6.77 -2.67
CA LEU A 50 -17.03 -7.36 -3.81
C LEU A 50 -16.69 -8.85 -3.86
N THR A 51 -17.70 -9.72 -3.79
CA THR A 51 -17.53 -11.16 -3.99
C THR A 51 -17.50 -11.47 -5.47
N LEU A 52 -16.58 -12.33 -5.89
CA LEU A 52 -16.38 -12.75 -7.27
C LEU A 52 -16.70 -14.24 -7.44
N ASP A 53 -17.28 -14.60 -8.56
CA ASP A 53 -17.47 -16.00 -8.97
C ASP A 53 -16.18 -16.62 -9.52
N ALA A 54 -16.24 -17.88 -9.90
CA ALA A 54 -15.09 -18.61 -10.44
C ALA A 54 -14.59 -18.07 -11.80
N GLN A 55 -15.37 -17.24 -12.47
CA GLN A 55 -15.01 -16.57 -13.72
C GLN A 55 -14.49 -15.13 -13.47
N GLY A 56 -14.48 -14.69 -12.21
CA GLY A 56 -14.05 -13.36 -11.80
C GLY A 56 -15.12 -12.28 -11.99
N HIS A 57 -16.39 -12.65 -12.14
CA HIS A 57 -17.49 -11.70 -12.22
C HIS A 57 -18.09 -11.44 -10.81
N PRO A 58 -18.69 -10.27 -10.60
CA PRO A 58 -19.41 -10.00 -9.36
C PRO A 58 -20.52 -11.03 -9.10
N ALA A 59 -20.42 -11.74 -7.98
CA ALA A 59 -21.40 -12.73 -7.56
C ALA A 59 -22.55 -12.13 -6.72
N ALA A 60 -22.31 -10.94 -6.12
CA ALA A 60 -23.26 -10.20 -5.30
C ALA A 60 -22.95 -8.69 -5.35
N PRO A 61 -23.89 -7.81 -4.96
CA PRO A 61 -23.58 -6.41 -4.74
C PRO A 61 -22.46 -6.20 -3.72
N ALA A 62 -21.67 -5.15 -3.91
CA ALA A 62 -20.63 -4.79 -2.95
C ALA A 62 -21.26 -4.48 -1.57
N ARG A 63 -20.65 -5.00 -0.49
CA ARG A 63 -21.11 -4.78 0.88
C ARG A 63 -20.08 -4.00 1.68
N ARG A 64 -20.52 -3.09 2.52
CA ARG A 64 -19.64 -2.37 3.45
C ARG A 64 -19.14 -3.33 4.55
N LEU A 65 -17.84 -3.28 4.81
CA LEU A 65 -17.19 -4.07 5.87
C LEU A 65 -17.00 -3.26 7.16
N THR A 66 -16.61 -1.98 7.01
CA THR A 66 -16.29 -1.14 8.18
C THR A 66 -17.53 -0.62 8.87
N PRO A 67 -17.50 -0.51 10.21
CA PRO A 67 -18.61 0.05 10.97
C PRO A 67 -18.83 1.53 10.67
N GLN A 68 -20.02 2.02 11.00
CA GLN A 68 -20.26 3.44 11.07
C GLN A 68 -19.69 3.99 12.37
N VAL A 69 -18.75 4.93 12.27
CA VAL A 69 -18.23 5.70 13.39
C VAL A 69 -18.40 7.18 13.04
N GLU A 70 -18.99 7.94 13.97
CA GLU A 70 -19.21 9.36 13.77
C GLU A 70 -17.89 10.09 13.52
N ASP A 71 -17.85 10.92 12.49
CA ASP A 71 -16.69 11.73 12.09
C ASP A 71 -15.41 10.92 11.78
N ALA A 72 -15.52 9.63 11.42
CA ALA A 72 -14.39 8.80 11.05
C ALA A 72 -14.49 8.28 9.62
N ASP A 73 -13.34 8.24 8.96
CA ASP A 73 -13.14 7.66 7.64
C ASP A 73 -12.35 6.35 7.76
N HIS A 74 -12.65 5.39 6.89
CA HIS A 74 -12.02 4.07 6.83
C HIS A 74 -11.60 3.77 5.40
N PHE A 75 -10.33 3.41 5.20
CA PHE A 75 -9.77 3.23 3.85
C PHE A 75 -8.57 2.28 3.86
N ASP A 76 -7.99 2.02 2.70
CA ASP A 76 -6.72 1.30 2.52
C ASP A 76 -6.75 -0.12 3.11
N PRO A 77 -7.66 -1.00 2.63
CA PRO A 77 -7.84 -2.35 3.18
C PRO A 77 -6.71 -3.31 2.80
N CYS A 78 -6.46 -4.28 3.68
CA CYS A 78 -5.55 -5.40 3.45
C CYS A 78 -6.10 -6.66 4.13
N TYR A 79 -6.36 -7.74 3.39
CA TYR A 79 -6.71 -9.03 3.98
C TYR A 79 -5.56 -9.59 4.81
N THR A 80 -5.86 -10.22 5.94
CA THR A 80 -4.89 -10.90 6.78
C THR A 80 -5.05 -12.41 6.71
N SER A 81 -3.94 -13.14 6.82
CA SER A 81 -3.90 -14.59 6.58
C SER A 81 -4.72 -15.41 7.58
N ASP A 82 -5.13 -14.85 8.70
CA ASP A 82 -6.03 -15.47 9.68
C ASP A 82 -7.52 -15.26 9.36
N GLY A 83 -7.85 -14.63 8.23
CA GLY A 83 -9.22 -14.38 7.79
C GLY A 83 -9.81 -13.05 8.25
N GLY A 84 -9.01 -12.19 8.87
CA GLY A 84 -9.36 -10.81 9.18
C GLY A 84 -9.02 -9.83 8.05
N LEU A 85 -9.17 -8.53 8.35
CA LEU A 85 -8.83 -7.44 7.45
C LEU A 85 -8.24 -6.29 8.26
N VAL A 86 -7.09 -5.77 7.84
CA VAL A 86 -6.50 -4.53 8.36
C VAL A 86 -6.91 -3.38 7.45
N PHE A 87 -7.12 -2.20 8.02
CA PHE A 87 -7.49 -1.00 7.28
C PHE A 87 -7.02 0.25 8.01
N ALA A 88 -6.84 1.36 7.31
CA ALA A 88 -6.55 2.65 7.90
C ALA A 88 -7.85 3.32 8.35
N SER A 89 -7.80 4.02 9.50
CA SER A 89 -8.97 4.71 10.04
C SER A 89 -8.58 5.97 10.80
N THR A 90 -9.42 7.00 10.69
CA THR A 90 -9.31 8.23 11.48
C THR A 90 -10.12 8.18 12.78
N ALA A 91 -10.64 7.00 13.17
CA ALA A 91 -11.40 6.79 14.40
C ALA A 91 -10.58 6.96 15.70
N ASN A 92 -9.25 7.05 15.59
CA ASN A 92 -8.36 7.45 16.68
C ASN A 92 -8.52 8.93 17.09
N MET A 93 -9.25 9.74 16.32
CA MET A 93 -9.54 11.17 16.55
C MET A 93 -8.28 12.01 16.78
N THR A 94 -7.17 11.66 16.16
CA THR A 94 -5.93 12.44 16.15
C THR A 94 -5.84 13.29 14.89
N ALA A 95 -4.95 14.26 14.89
CA ALA A 95 -4.78 15.16 13.75
C ALA A 95 -3.30 15.45 13.49
N VAL A 96 -2.98 15.74 12.23
CA VAL A 96 -1.63 16.09 11.78
C VAL A 96 -1.17 17.38 12.44
N PRO A 97 -0.08 17.38 13.23
CA PRO A 97 0.33 18.51 14.07
C PRO A 97 0.66 19.76 13.25
N CYS A 98 1.40 19.63 12.16
CA CYS A 98 1.84 20.77 11.32
C CYS A 98 0.68 21.44 10.55
N TRP A 99 -0.51 20.84 10.54
CA TRP A 99 -1.71 21.39 9.90
C TRP A 99 -2.70 21.99 10.94
N HIS A 100 -2.24 22.21 12.17
CA HIS A 100 -3.04 22.82 13.23
C HIS A 100 -4.37 22.10 13.51
N GLY A 101 -4.37 20.77 13.43
CA GLY A 101 -5.57 19.96 13.66
C GLY A 101 -6.60 19.95 12.52
N LYS A 102 -6.30 20.56 11.38
CA LYS A 102 -7.25 20.65 10.25
C LYS A 102 -7.34 19.37 9.41
N GLN A 103 -6.35 18.50 9.49
CA GLN A 103 -6.31 17.25 8.79
C GLN A 103 -6.25 16.11 9.80
N LYS A 104 -7.19 15.17 9.71
CA LYS A 104 -7.21 13.97 10.54
C LYS A 104 -6.00 13.10 10.21
N ALA A 105 -5.39 12.51 11.23
CA ALA A 105 -4.41 11.44 11.10
C ALA A 105 -5.13 10.08 11.19
N CYS A 106 -4.57 9.06 10.55
CA CYS A 106 -5.12 7.71 10.59
C CYS A 106 -4.13 6.74 11.24
N SER A 107 -4.67 5.76 11.92
CA SER A 107 -3.94 4.60 12.43
C SER A 107 -4.50 3.32 11.80
N LEU A 108 -3.77 2.20 11.90
CA LEU A 108 -4.26 0.93 11.45
C LEU A 108 -5.21 0.29 12.47
N TYR A 109 -6.30 -0.24 11.96
CA TYR A 109 -7.33 -0.99 12.66
C TYR A 109 -7.50 -2.37 12.02
N ARG A 110 -8.12 -3.29 12.74
CA ARG A 110 -8.40 -4.62 12.24
C ARG A 110 -9.85 -5.01 12.48
N ILE A 111 -10.45 -5.66 11.51
CA ILE A 111 -11.66 -6.46 11.66
C ILE A 111 -11.21 -7.91 11.80
N GLY A 112 -11.54 -8.56 12.93
CA GLY A 112 -11.28 -9.98 13.16
C GLY A 112 -12.20 -10.88 12.34
N PRO A 113 -11.89 -12.19 12.23
CA PRO A 113 -12.79 -13.15 11.58
C PRO A 113 -14.18 -13.27 12.25
N ASP A 114 -14.26 -12.88 13.52
CA ASP A 114 -15.49 -12.80 14.31
C ASP A 114 -16.25 -11.49 14.15
N GLY A 115 -15.74 -10.55 13.32
CA GLY A 115 -16.29 -9.21 13.12
C GLY A 115 -15.92 -8.19 14.20
N SER A 116 -15.12 -8.56 15.20
CA SER A 116 -14.62 -7.61 16.21
C SER A 116 -13.69 -6.57 15.58
N VAL A 117 -13.82 -5.32 16.01
CA VAL A 117 -12.95 -4.22 15.53
C VAL A 117 -11.99 -3.81 16.63
N ARG A 118 -10.70 -3.67 16.26
CA ARG A 118 -9.63 -3.32 17.21
C ARG A 118 -8.64 -2.37 16.57
N GLN A 119 -8.22 -1.35 17.29
CA GLN A 119 -7.10 -0.48 16.92
C GLN A 119 -5.79 -1.25 17.09
N LEU A 120 -4.87 -1.13 16.14
CA LEU A 120 -3.57 -1.82 16.16
C LEU A 120 -2.41 -0.88 16.45
N CYS A 121 -2.47 0.37 15.97
CA CYS A 121 -1.44 1.39 16.11
C CYS A 121 -1.94 2.54 16.98
N PHE A 122 -1.10 3.05 17.87
CA PHE A 122 -1.43 4.07 18.88
C PHE A 122 -0.48 5.28 18.84
N ASP A 123 0.30 5.40 17.78
CA ASP A 123 1.16 6.54 17.53
C ASP A 123 0.34 7.78 17.14
N GLN A 124 1.00 8.94 17.17
CA GLN A 124 0.35 10.23 16.94
C GLN A 124 0.02 10.47 15.46
N ASP A 125 0.79 9.86 14.54
CA ASP A 125 0.83 10.28 13.16
C ASP A 125 0.12 9.31 12.20
N LEU A 126 0.63 9.13 10.96
CA LEU A 126 -0.07 8.41 9.92
C LEU A 126 0.51 7.01 9.71
N ASP A 127 -0.34 5.99 9.76
CA ASP A 127 -0.07 4.64 9.27
C ASP A 127 -0.90 4.36 8.03
N LEU A 128 -0.24 3.97 6.93
CA LEU A 128 -0.85 3.84 5.60
C LEU A 128 -0.33 2.62 4.85
N HIS A 129 -1.07 2.22 3.82
CA HIS A 129 -0.71 1.23 2.81
C HIS A 129 -0.31 -0.13 3.41
N PRO A 130 -1.15 -0.73 4.27
CA PRO A 130 -0.87 -2.05 4.80
C PRO A 130 -0.85 -3.10 3.69
N SER A 131 0.02 -4.09 3.84
CA SER A 131 0.09 -5.26 2.96
C SER A 131 0.69 -6.44 3.73
N VAL A 132 0.44 -7.68 3.30
CA VAL A 132 0.92 -8.86 4.03
C VAL A 132 2.23 -9.38 3.43
N LEU A 133 3.20 -9.65 4.31
CA LEU A 133 4.48 -10.29 3.99
C LEU A 133 4.36 -11.82 3.90
N ALA A 134 5.39 -12.45 3.37
CA ALA A 134 5.46 -13.91 3.20
C ALA A 134 5.36 -14.70 4.51
N ASP A 135 5.73 -14.09 5.64
CA ASP A 135 5.63 -14.66 6.99
C ASP A 135 4.29 -14.38 7.69
N GLY A 136 3.37 -13.69 7.01
CA GLY A 136 2.05 -13.32 7.54
C GLY A 136 2.03 -12.03 8.37
N GLN A 137 3.16 -11.35 8.54
CA GLN A 137 3.18 -10.02 9.15
C GLN A 137 2.59 -8.96 8.22
N VAL A 138 2.11 -7.87 8.79
CA VAL A 138 1.63 -6.70 8.05
C VAL A 138 2.77 -5.69 7.93
N VAL A 139 3.16 -5.36 6.70
CA VAL A 139 4.05 -4.24 6.38
C VAL A 139 3.23 -3.01 6.08
N TYR A 140 3.69 -1.83 6.48
CA TYR A 140 3.01 -0.57 6.27
C TYR A 140 3.97 0.61 6.29
N SER A 141 3.54 1.76 5.78
CA SER A 141 4.27 3.03 5.85
C SER A 141 3.85 3.79 7.09
N ARG A 142 4.80 4.24 7.91
CA ARG A 142 4.54 5.09 9.07
C ARG A 142 5.18 6.46 8.89
N TRP A 143 4.43 7.52 9.10
CA TRP A 143 4.99 8.83 9.33
C TRP A 143 5.10 9.08 10.83
N ASP A 144 6.32 9.30 11.31
CA ASP A 144 6.61 9.58 12.71
C ASP A 144 7.08 11.04 12.85
N TYR A 145 6.16 11.91 13.22
CA TYR A 145 6.41 13.35 13.39
C TYR A 145 7.07 13.61 14.76
N SER A 146 8.31 13.20 14.91
CA SER A 146 9.11 13.48 16.09
C SER A 146 9.89 14.78 15.94
N GLY A 147 10.31 15.41 17.07
CA GLY A 147 11.04 16.66 17.08
C GLY A 147 12.50 16.59 16.61
N THR A 148 12.84 15.60 15.79
CA THR A 148 14.17 15.33 15.24
C THR A 148 14.14 15.41 13.72
N MET A 149 15.29 15.19 13.06
CA MET A 149 15.35 15.05 11.60
C MET A 149 14.43 13.93 11.06
N HIS A 150 14.05 13.00 11.91
CA HIS A 150 13.12 11.92 11.58
C HIS A 150 11.68 12.36 11.33
N MET A 151 11.29 13.58 11.71
CA MET A 151 9.94 14.11 11.46
C MET A 151 9.55 14.11 9.97
N TYR A 152 10.50 14.07 9.06
CA TYR A 152 10.24 14.04 7.62
C TYR A 152 10.18 12.64 7.05
N LEU A 153 10.62 11.63 7.78
CA LEU A 153 10.79 10.29 7.28
C LEU A 153 9.51 9.47 7.40
N ARG A 154 9.29 8.64 6.41
CA ARG A 154 8.21 7.65 6.38
C ARG A 154 8.80 6.27 6.10
N PRO A 155 9.38 5.62 7.14
CA PRO A 155 9.95 4.29 7.00
C PRO A 155 8.88 3.23 6.76
N LEU A 156 9.31 2.05 6.33
CA LEU A 156 8.50 0.85 6.36
C LEU A 156 8.57 0.21 7.74
N MET A 157 7.40 -0.09 8.27
CA MET A 157 7.19 -0.81 9.53
C MET A 157 6.63 -2.21 9.25
N ALA A 158 6.80 -3.11 10.21
CA ALA A 158 6.09 -4.39 10.22
C ALA A 158 5.52 -4.67 11.61
N MET A 159 4.42 -5.43 11.65
CA MET A 159 3.78 -5.92 12.88
C MET A 159 3.09 -7.26 12.63
N ASN A 160 2.78 -7.99 13.69
CA ASN A 160 1.85 -9.10 13.60
C ASN A 160 0.42 -8.59 13.29
N PRO A 161 -0.46 -9.40 12.69
CA PRO A 161 -1.83 -8.97 12.39
C PRO A 161 -2.64 -8.55 13.63
N ASP A 162 -2.20 -8.93 14.81
CA ASP A 162 -2.79 -8.55 16.08
C ASP A 162 -2.30 -7.19 16.64
N GLY A 163 -1.37 -6.52 15.96
CA GLY A 163 -0.76 -5.24 16.35
C GLY A 163 0.48 -5.38 17.22
N THR A 164 0.86 -6.60 17.63
CA THR A 164 2.08 -6.81 18.43
C THR A 164 3.34 -6.85 17.59
N GLY A 165 4.51 -6.66 18.20
CA GLY A 165 5.80 -6.78 17.54
C GLY A 165 6.09 -5.68 16.52
N GLN A 166 5.54 -4.49 16.69
CA GLN A 166 5.79 -3.35 15.80
C GLN A 166 7.27 -3.00 15.76
N ARG A 167 7.83 -2.92 14.57
CA ARG A 167 9.23 -2.55 14.36
C ARG A 167 9.44 -1.90 12.99
N ALA A 168 10.43 -1.03 12.91
CA ALA A 168 10.91 -0.54 11.63
C ALA A 168 11.70 -1.65 10.92
N ILE A 169 11.42 -1.85 9.63
CA ILE A 169 12.10 -2.84 8.79
C ILE A 169 12.95 -2.19 7.72
N PHE A 170 12.63 -0.96 7.28
CA PHE A 170 13.45 -0.23 6.33
C PHE A 170 13.30 1.29 6.48
N GLY A 171 14.41 2.02 6.35
CA GLY A 171 14.42 3.49 6.35
C GLY A 171 14.51 4.12 7.74
N SER A 172 14.54 3.35 8.83
CA SER A 172 14.80 3.87 10.16
C SER A 172 16.26 4.27 10.32
N ASN A 173 16.50 5.43 10.93
CA ASN A 173 17.86 5.99 11.11
C ASN A 173 18.66 6.15 9.80
N ALA A 174 17.95 6.40 8.70
CA ALA A 174 18.54 6.67 7.40
C ALA A 174 17.84 7.86 6.77
N TYR A 175 18.56 8.67 6.02
CA TYR A 175 17.97 9.83 5.33
C TYR A 175 17.28 9.44 4.03
N TRP A 176 17.65 8.33 3.44
CA TRP A 176 17.00 7.79 2.26
C TRP A 176 16.45 6.37 2.57
N PRO A 177 15.26 6.00 2.09
CA PRO A 177 14.30 6.85 1.39
C PRO A 177 13.61 7.82 2.34
N ASN A 178 13.29 9.03 1.86
CA ASN A 178 12.51 10.00 2.65
C ASN A 178 11.14 9.45 3.01
N ALA A 179 10.46 8.87 2.01
CA ALA A 179 9.18 8.21 2.19
C ALA A 179 9.10 6.98 1.30
N ALA A 180 8.68 5.86 1.86
CA ALA A 180 8.41 4.62 1.13
C ALA A 180 6.91 4.30 1.27
N TYR A 181 6.23 4.11 0.14
CA TYR A 181 4.80 3.91 0.06
C TYR A 181 4.44 2.66 -0.75
N PHE A 182 3.23 2.16 -0.54
CA PHE A 182 2.67 1.02 -1.26
C PHE A 182 3.57 -0.23 -1.22
N PRO A 183 4.05 -0.65 -0.03
CA PRO A 183 4.90 -1.82 0.05
C PRO A 183 4.15 -3.08 -0.39
N ARG A 184 4.78 -3.93 -1.18
CA ARG A 184 4.23 -5.22 -1.62
C ARG A 184 5.30 -6.29 -1.60
N GLN A 185 4.99 -7.44 -1.00
CA GLN A 185 5.88 -8.61 -0.97
C GLN A 185 6.24 -9.06 -2.39
N VAL A 186 7.52 -9.30 -2.66
CA VAL A 186 7.97 -9.93 -3.91
C VAL A 186 7.70 -11.43 -3.84
N PRO A 187 6.88 -12.01 -4.75
CA PRO A 187 6.55 -13.44 -4.71
C PRO A 187 7.79 -14.35 -4.81
N GLY A 188 7.87 -15.33 -3.90
CA GLY A 188 8.97 -16.29 -3.86
C GLY A 188 10.29 -15.77 -3.27
N GLU A 189 10.32 -14.51 -2.82
CA GLU A 189 11.52 -13.87 -2.27
C GLU A 189 11.21 -13.32 -0.86
N PRO A 190 11.20 -14.14 0.18
CA PRO A 190 11.03 -13.67 1.55
C PRO A 190 12.02 -12.53 1.86
N GLY A 191 11.60 -11.54 2.63
CA GLY A 191 12.42 -10.37 2.95
C GLY A 191 12.60 -9.36 1.83
N ARG A 192 11.97 -9.55 0.65
CA ARG A 192 12.01 -8.56 -0.43
C ARG A 192 10.66 -7.89 -0.65
N VAL A 193 10.69 -6.57 -0.70
CA VAL A 193 9.50 -5.71 -0.84
C VAL A 193 9.71 -4.74 -1.99
N ALA A 194 8.75 -4.67 -2.91
CA ALA A 194 8.66 -3.55 -3.85
C ALA A 194 7.90 -2.40 -3.20
N ALA A 195 8.34 -1.17 -3.46
CA ALA A 195 7.71 0.05 -2.93
C ALA A 195 7.91 1.22 -3.89
N VAL A 196 7.24 2.33 -3.62
CA VAL A 196 7.46 3.62 -4.28
C VAL A 196 8.14 4.57 -3.31
N VAL A 197 9.22 5.19 -3.76
CA VAL A 197 9.96 6.18 -2.97
C VAL A 197 9.70 7.58 -3.50
N CYS A 198 9.37 8.51 -2.60
CA CYS A 198 9.18 9.92 -2.93
C CYS A 198 9.83 10.86 -1.89
N GLY A 199 9.69 12.17 -2.07
CA GLY A 199 9.98 13.18 -1.05
C GLY A 199 8.94 13.17 0.07
N TYR A 200 9.14 14.01 1.09
CA TYR A 200 8.20 14.09 2.21
C TYR A 200 7.04 15.08 1.95
N HIS A 201 7.22 16.08 1.09
CA HIS A 201 6.16 16.91 0.49
C HIS A 201 6.16 16.75 -1.04
N GLY A 202 6.12 17.84 -1.78
CA GLY A 202 6.26 17.85 -3.24
C GLY A 202 5.22 16.98 -3.96
N VAL A 203 5.68 16.11 -4.84
CA VAL A 203 4.81 15.15 -5.56
C VAL A 203 4.34 14.06 -4.62
N ASN A 204 3.11 14.15 -4.17
CA ASN A 204 2.54 13.25 -3.19
C ASN A 204 2.47 11.80 -3.67
N ARG A 205 3.20 10.92 -2.94
CA ARG A 205 3.14 9.45 -3.01
C ARG A 205 3.54 8.84 -4.33
N MET A 206 3.66 9.58 -5.43
CA MET A 206 4.21 9.09 -6.69
C MET A 206 5.72 9.33 -6.74
N GLY A 207 6.47 8.41 -7.29
CA GLY A 207 7.92 8.55 -7.30
C GLY A 207 8.64 7.42 -8.02
N GLU A 208 9.75 6.98 -7.49
CA GLU A 208 10.60 5.95 -8.07
C GLU A 208 10.20 4.56 -7.56
N LEU A 209 10.14 3.59 -8.47
CA LEU A 209 9.93 2.19 -8.10
C LEU A 209 11.23 1.59 -7.55
N VAL A 210 11.14 0.95 -6.39
CA VAL A 210 12.28 0.29 -5.74
C VAL A 210 11.95 -1.14 -5.36
N VAL A 211 13.00 -1.97 -5.23
CA VAL A 211 12.95 -3.27 -4.54
C VAL A 211 13.94 -3.23 -3.39
N LEU A 212 13.46 -3.52 -2.21
CA LEU A 212 14.17 -3.40 -0.93
C LEU A 212 14.35 -4.77 -0.28
N ASP A 213 15.51 -4.99 0.33
CA ASP A 213 15.76 -6.09 1.28
C ASP A 213 15.43 -5.60 2.69
N VAL A 214 14.36 -6.12 3.26
CA VAL A 214 13.85 -5.72 4.58
C VAL A 214 14.29 -6.65 5.70
N ASP A 215 14.85 -7.81 5.38
CA ASP A 215 15.44 -8.76 6.35
C ASP A 215 16.92 -8.48 6.60
N GLY A 216 17.56 -7.72 5.72
CA GLY A 216 18.99 -7.38 5.78
C GLY A 216 19.30 -6.18 6.66
N SER A 217 20.06 -5.23 6.12
CA SER A 217 20.50 -4.04 6.86
C SER A 217 19.40 -3.03 7.20
N GLY A 218 18.22 -3.14 6.55
CA GLY A 218 17.12 -2.18 6.68
C GLY A 218 17.43 -0.75 6.21
N LYS A 219 18.55 -0.56 5.51
CA LYS A 219 19.02 0.74 5.01
C LYS A 219 19.89 0.59 3.76
N VAL A 220 20.08 1.70 3.07
CA VAL A 220 20.96 1.78 1.90
C VAL A 220 22.46 1.90 2.32
N PRO A 221 23.41 1.55 1.39
CA PRO A 221 23.14 1.01 0.06
C PRO A 221 22.75 -0.47 0.05
N ALA A 222 23.07 -1.22 1.11
CA ALA A 222 23.00 -2.69 1.10
C ALA A 222 21.57 -3.23 0.94
N GLY A 223 20.57 -2.55 1.51
CA GLY A 223 19.17 -2.97 1.41
C GLY A 223 18.44 -2.47 0.15
N LEU A 224 19.08 -1.69 -0.73
CA LEU A 224 18.49 -1.27 -2.00
C LEU A 224 18.91 -2.24 -3.10
N LEU A 225 18.00 -3.13 -3.50
CA LEU A 225 18.29 -4.16 -4.50
C LEU A 225 18.07 -3.67 -5.92
N HIS A 226 17.04 -2.84 -6.13
CA HIS A 226 16.72 -2.28 -7.44
C HIS A 226 16.07 -0.90 -7.28
N ARG A 227 16.34 -0.02 -8.27
CA ARG A 227 15.74 1.31 -8.38
C ARG A 227 15.45 1.63 -9.83
N PHE A 228 14.23 2.06 -10.11
CA PHE A 228 13.82 2.48 -11.44
C PHE A 228 13.39 3.96 -11.39
N PRO A 229 13.90 4.80 -12.25
CA PRO A 229 14.76 4.58 -13.42
C PRO A 229 16.26 4.54 -13.05
N GLY A 230 16.78 3.40 -12.69
CA GLY A 230 18.16 2.94 -12.70
C GLY A 230 19.31 3.89 -12.30
N ARG A 231 19.10 4.82 -11.38
CA ARG A 231 20.15 5.74 -10.91
C ARG A 231 20.82 5.18 -9.67
N SER A 232 22.16 5.22 -9.66
CA SER A 232 22.90 4.94 -8.45
C SER A 232 22.56 5.96 -7.36
N VAL A 233 22.40 5.50 -6.13
CA VAL A 233 22.23 6.37 -4.96
C VAL A 233 23.63 6.88 -4.60
N SER A 234 23.97 8.09 -5.02
CA SER A 234 25.31 8.63 -4.90
C SER A 234 25.57 9.43 -3.60
N SER A 235 24.53 9.90 -2.91
CA SER A 235 24.62 10.48 -1.56
C SER A 235 23.28 10.33 -0.87
N LEU A 236 23.30 9.83 0.36
CA LEU A 236 22.14 9.40 1.12
C LEU A 236 21.96 10.21 2.39
N ASP A 237 22.72 11.28 2.54
CA ASP A 237 22.84 12.02 3.79
C ASP A 237 21.87 13.20 3.87
N ASP A 238 20.86 13.24 2.97
CA ASP A 238 20.04 14.42 2.80
C ASP A 238 18.56 14.06 2.72
N VAL A 239 17.77 14.60 3.62
CA VAL A 239 16.31 14.57 3.53
C VAL A 239 15.86 15.67 2.58
N ARG A 240 15.25 15.30 1.46
CA ARG A 240 14.85 16.24 0.42
C ARG A 240 13.36 16.21 0.19
N ASP A 241 12.76 17.37 0.23
CA ASP A 241 11.36 17.54 -0.08
C ASP A 241 11.04 17.17 -1.55
N ASN A 242 11.90 17.55 -2.43
CA ASN A 242 11.77 17.37 -3.87
C ASN A 242 12.59 16.20 -4.43
N LEU A 243 12.78 15.15 -3.64
CA LEU A 243 13.66 14.00 -3.96
C LEU A 243 13.46 13.42 -5.36
N VAL A 244 12.22 13.35 -5.83
CA VAL A 244 11.84 12.70 -7.09
C VAL A 244 11.15 13.64 -8.09
N ASP A 245 11.06 14.95 -7.83
CA ASP A 245 10.28 15.88 -8.65
C ASP A 245 10.69 15.84 -10.12
N ASN A 246 11.99 15.74 -10.39
CA ASN A 246 12.57 15.68 -11.73
C ASN A 246 12.89 14.26 -12.20
N SER A 247 12.45 13.22 -11.46
CA SER A 247 12.66 11.84 -11.84
C SER A 247 11.46 11.33 -12.63
N TRP A 248 11.69 10.83 -13.84
CA TRP A 248 10.66 10.25 -14.72
C TRP A 248 11.13 8.90 -15.25
N PRO A 249 10.25 7.93 -15.43
CA PRO A 249 8.80 7.93 -15.10
C PRO A 249 8.51 8.03 -13.61
N LYS A 250 7.27 8.42 -13.27
CA LYS A 250 6.69 8.35 -11.92
C LYS A 250 5.87 7.07 -11.80
N PHE A 251 5.89 6.47 -10.61
CA PHE A 251 5.22 5.20 -10.32
C PHE A 251 4.26 5.31 -9.13
N LEU A 252 3.21 4.47 -9.17
CA LEU A 252 2.26 4.19 -8.09
C LEU A 252 1.86 2.72 -8.10
N HIS A 253 1.40 2.21 -6.96
CA HIS A 253 0.74 0.90 -6.82
C HIS A 253 1.52 -0.26 -7.45
N PRO A 254 2.75 -0.53 -7.01
CA PRO A 254 3.53 -1.65 -7.52
C PRO A 254 2.88 -2.98 -7.12
N GLN A 255 2.76 -3.89 -8.08
CA GLN A 255 2.29 -5.24 -7.88
C GLN A 255 3.32 -6.23 -8.43
N PRO A 256 4.24 -6.72 -7.60
CA PRO A 256 5.24 -7.67 -8.04
C PRO A 256 4.61 -8.97 -8.55
N LEU A 257 5.02 -9.42 -9.72
CA LEU A 257 4.60 -10.68 -10.31
C LEU A 257 5.60 -11.80 -10.02
N SER A 258 6.85 -11.44 -9.86
CA SER A 258 8.00 -12.31 -9.56
C SER A 258 9.18 -11.46 -9.11
N SER A 259 10.32 -12.10 -8.85
CA SER A 259 11.61 -11.42 -8.59
C SER A 259 12.12 -10.57 -9.78
N ARG A 260 11.52 -10.68 -10.96
CA ARG A 260 11.98 -10.00 -12.18
C ARG A 260 11.01 -8.98 -12.73
N TYR A 261 9.73 -9.10 -12.44
CA TYR A 261 8.68 -8.31 -13.07
C TYR A 261 7.74 -7.70 -12.04
N VAL A 262 7.43 -6.43 -12.23
CA VAL A 262 6.46 -5.67 -11.44
C VAL A 262 5.42 -5.07 -12.38
N LEU A 263 4.15 -5.37 -12.17
CA LEU A 263 3.05 -4.65 -12.78
C LEU A 263 2.84 -3.36 -11.97
N VAL A 264 2.69 -2.22 -12.64
CA VAL A 264 2.72 -0.93 -11.94
C VAL A 264 1.92 0.13 -12.69
N SER A 265 1.31 1.06 -11.96
CA SER A 265 0.80 2.29 -12.56
C SER A 265 1.98 3.23 -12.81
N ALA A 266 2.11 3.75 -14.02
CA ALA A 266 3.18 4.67 -14.36
C ALA A 266 2.71 5.85 -15.21
N GLN A 267 3.30 7.01 -14.93
CA GLN A 267 3.24 8.21 -15.76
C GLN A 267 4.63 8.44 -16.36
N VAL A 268 4.75 8.29 -17.66
CA VAL A 268 6.07 8.28 -18.34
C VAL A 268 6.69 9.68 -18.50
N ALA A 269 5.85 10.72 -18.49
CA ALA A 269 6.24 12.12 -18.55
C ALA A 269 5.13 12.98 -17.92
N GLY A 270 5.42 14.22 -17.54
CA GLY A 270 4.49 15.09 -16.79
C GLY A 270 3.16 15.41 -17.47
N ASN A 271 3.07 15.24 -18.77
CA ASN A 271 1.84 15.45 -19.57
C ASN A 271 1.25 14.15 -20.14
N ALA A 272 1.82 13.00 -19.83
CA ALA A 272 1.30 11.71 -20.26
C ALA A 272 0.16 11.25 -19.32
N PRO A 273 -0.83 10.49 -19.81
CA PRO A 273 -1.79 9.81 -18.92
C PRO A 273 -1.08 8.75 -18.08
N TRP A 274 -1.64 8.46 -16.91
CA TRP A 274 -1.27 7.28 -16.14
C TRP A 274 -1.76 6.03 -16.84
N GLY A 275 -0.89 5.05 -16.96
CA GLY A 275 -1.21 3.76 -17.57
C GLY A 275 -0.69 2.60 -16.73
N ILE A 276 -1.10 1.42 -17.11
CA ILE A 276 -0.59 0.16 -16.55
C ILE A 276 0.60 -0.30 -17.36
N TYR A 277 1.71 -0.55 -16.69
CA TYR A 277 2.98 -0.96 -17.30
C TYR A 277 3.53 -2.20 -16.62
N LEU A 278 4.31 -2.96 -17.37
CA LEU A 278 5.19 -4.00 -16.84
C LEU A 278 6.62 -3.45 -16.80
N ALA A 279 7.15 -3.33 -15.59
CA ALA A 279 8.54 -2.98 -15.33
C ALA A 279 9.36 -4.25 -15.05
N ASP A 280 10.64 -4.27 -15.47
CA ASP A 280 11.55 -5.35 -15.13
C ASP A 280 12.80 -4.86 -14.38
N MET A 281 13.57 -5.81 -13.84
CA MET A 281 14.78 -5.51 -13.08
C MET A 281 15.96 -5.06 -13.96
N PHE A 282 15.81 -4.99 -15.29
CA PHE A 282 16.80 -4.47 -16.23
C PHE A 282 16.53 -3.02 -16.65
N GLY A 283 15.43 -2.42 -16.14
CA GLY A 283 15.03 -1.05 -16.45
C GLY A 283 14.13 -0.92 -17.68
N ASN A 284 13.58 -2.01 -18.19
CA ASN A 284 12.58 -1.95 -19.25
C ASN A 284 11.19 -1.63 -18.67
N LEU A 285 10.43 -0.81 -19.40
CA LEU A 285 9.06 -0.44 -19.09
C LEU A 285 8.18 -0.64 -20.32
N VAL A 286 7.28 -1.60 -20.26
CA VAL A 286 6.42 -2.00 -21.38
C VAL A 286 4.97 -1.65 -21.07
N PRO A 287 4.26 -0.86 -21.92
CA PRO A 287 2.86 -0.56 -21.70
C PRO A 287 1.99 -1.81 -21.84
N VAL A 288 1.16 -2.06 -20.83
CA VAL A 288 0.14 -3.11 -20.81
C VAL A 288 -1.22 -2.51 -21.21
N TRP A 289 -1.58 -1.38 -20.59
CA TRP A 289 -2.81 -0.66 -20.89
C TRP A 289 -2.63 0.83 -20.67
N VAL A 290 -2.85 1.63 -21.70
CA VAL A 290 -2.78 3.09 -21.67
C VAL A 290 -3.93 3.64 -22.50
N GLU A 291 -4.69 4.57 -21.95
CA GLU A 291 -5.75 5.29 -22.63
C GLU A 291 -5.38 6.77 -22.76
N ALA A 292 -5.78 7.40 -23.84
CA ALA A 292 -5.39 8.79 -24.09
C ALA A 292 -6.22 9.81 -23.26
N ASP A 293 -7.43 9.42 -22.87
CA ASP A 293 -8.45 10.27 -22.29
C ASP A 293 -8.77 9.95 -20.82
N ARG A 294 -8.06 9.00 -20.22
CA ARG A 294 -8.25 8.62 -18.82
C ARG A 294 -7.02 7.98 -18.22
N ASP A 295 -6.91 8.11 -16.90
CA ASP A 295 -5.84 7.51 -16.12
C ASP A 295 -6.23 6.09 -15.66
N CYS A 296 -5.23 5.20 -15.60
CA CYS A 296 -5.38 3.81 -15.16
C CYS A 296 -4.46 3.55 -13.96
N PHE A 297 -5.05 3.05 -12.87
CA PHE A 297 -4.36 2.82 -11.61
C PHE A 297 -4.59 1.42 -11.05
N GLU A 298 -3.80 1.04 -10.05
CA GLU A 298 -3.95 -0.11 -9.17
C GLU A 298 -4.11 -1.45 -9.91
N PRO A 299 -3.12 -1.86 -10.71
CA PRO A 299 -3.19 -3.11 -11.42
C PRO A 299 -3.07 -4.30 -10.46
N ILE A 300 -4.08 -5.17 -10.43
CA ILE A 300 -4.07 -6.40 -9.63
C ILE A 300 -4.37 -7.59 -10.56
N PRO A 301 -3.46 -8.57 -10.71
CA PRO A 301 -3.76 -9.79 -11.44
C PRO A 301 -4.83 -10.60 -10.72
N LEU A 302 -5.97 -10.82 -11.37
CA LEU A 302 -7.06 -11.62 -10.83
C LEU A 302 -6.68 -13.12 -10.92
N ARG A 303 -5.90 -13.57 -9.93
CA ARG A 303 -5.44 -14.96 -9.82
C ARG A 303 -5.25 -15.38 -8.36
N ARG A 304 -5.40 -16.66 -8.10
CA ARG A 304 -5.07 -17.23 -6.79
C ARG A 304 -3.58 -17.10 -6.50
N THR A 305 -3.25 -16.82 -5.26
CA THR A 305 -1.88 -16.75 -4.74
C THR A 305 -1.75 -17.58 -3.47
N PRO A 306 -0.55 -18.09 -3.14
CA PRO A 306 -0.33 -18.77 -1.88
C PRO A 306 -0.69 -17.86 -0.70
N ARG A 307 -1.51 -18.37 0.21
CA ARG A 307 -1.86 -17.66 1.46
C ARG A 307 -0.68 -17.76 2.42
N PRO A 308 -0.19 -16.65 2.98
CA PRO A 308 0.86 -16.68 4.00
C PRO A 308 0.42 -17.40 5.27
N PRO A 309 1.37 -17.83 6.14
CA PRO A 309 1.04 -18.34 7.46
C PRO A 309 0.19 -17.33 8.25
N ALA A 310 -0.68 -17.84 9.12
CA ALA A 310 -1.45 -17.01 10.04
C ALA A 310 -0.73 -16.96 11.40
N PRO A 311 -0.07 -15.84 11.76
CA PRO A 311 0.47 -15.67 13.11
C PRO A 311 -0.64 -15.77 14.16
N THR A 312 -0.35 -16.42 15.28
CA THR A 312 -1.30 -16.54 16.39
C THR A 312 -1.57 -15.17 17.02
N ASP A 313 -2.84 -14.83 17.25
CA ASP A 313 -3.23 -13.64 18.01
C ASP A 313 -2.76 -13.78 19.47
N ARG A 314 -1.95 -12.85 19.93
CA ARG A 314 -1.36 -12.84 21.28
C ARG A 314 -2.06 -11.87 22.22
N VAL A 315 -2.97 -11.06 21.71
CA VAL A 315 -3.71 -10.09 22.50
C VAL A 315 -4.71 -10.79 23.39
N GLN A 316 -4.72 -10.43 24.66
CA GLN A 316 -5.62 -10.92 25.68
C GLN A 316 -6.53 -9.79 26.17
N PRO A 317 -7.68 -9.54 25.52
CA PRO A 317 -8.50 -8.33 25.77
C PRO A 317 -9.05 -8.22 27.21
N HIS A 318 -9.10 -9.36 27.93
CA HIS A 318 -9.58 -9.40 29.32
C HIS A 318 -8.49 -9.10 30.36
N ARG A 319 -7.23 -8.97 29.94
CA ARG A 319 -6.14 -8.56 30.84
C ARG A 319 -6.05 -7.03 30.93
N THR A 320 -5.82 -6.55 32.13
CA THR A 320 -5.63 -5.11 32.45
C THR A 320 -4.20 -4.80 32.87
N ASP A 321 -3.30 -5.79 32.84
CA ASP A 321 -1.87 -5.69 33.15
C ASP A 321 -1.02 -5.86 31.87
N ALA A 322 0.18 -5.31 31.90
CA ALA A 322 1.18 -5.54 30.86
C ALA A 322 2.26 -6.52 31.36
N LEU A 323 2.73 -7.38 30.45
CA LEU A 323 3.94 -8.15 30.69
C LEU A 323 5.11 -7.37 30.08
N VAL A 324 6.08 -7.04 30.90
CA VAL A 324 7.33 -6.35 30.51
C VAL A 324 8.43 -7.39 30.36
#